data_e2a5b0da3f7fc1904a0121048266de10
#
_entry.id   e2a5b0da3f7fc1904a0121048266de10
#
_cell.length_a   1.000
_cell.length_b   1.000
_cell.length_c   1.000
_cell.angle_alpha   90.00
_cell.angle_beta   90.00
_cell.angle_gamma   90.00
#
_symmetry.space_group_name_H-M   'P 1'
#
loop_
_entity.id
_entity.type
_entity.pdbx_description
1 polymer ?
#
loop_
_entity_poly.entity_id
_entity_poly.type
_entity_poly.pdbx_seq_one_letter_code
_entity_poly.pdbx_strand_id
1 'polypeptide(L)'
;LDINNDKVPELIFAFNNNEKRGKGYYGKELYAVYTFVEGQVKFVDEGWARSSLELQPDGTLLTRGNISNAEYLLAVHDLLKDGSTRCLRMYFTKAQESAGGLEVYRSSDGRAFTSASERMQMTADEFFEMGSELSSYSTEVELLPLHEYKQRGSKFKGLAMPYLHIMGVHELQDPQADLSGYEQVSVPDPFKGADVLFRTNAELQDFQLLDLQGDASRVLYSKERLQAGAKLYL
;
A
#
# COMPACT_ATOMS: atom_id res chain seq x y z
N LEU A 1 -4.31 -13.37 -5.88
CA LEU A 1 -4.67 -12.54 -4.72
C LEU A 1 -5.42 -11.32 -5.22
N ASP A 2 -6.62 -11.04 -4.72
CA ASP A 2 -7.41 -9.87 -5.12
C ASP A 2 -7.05 -8.71 -4.16
N ILE A 3 -6.15 -7.83 -4.59
CA ILE A 3 -5.62 -6.75 -3.73
C ILE A 3 -6.40 -5.44 -3.84
N ASN A 4 -7.18 -5.25 -4.91
CA ASN A 4 -7.98 -4.04 -5.15
C ASN A 4 -9.50 -4.26 -4.97
N ASN A 5 -9.93 -5.44 -4.55
CA ASN A 5 -11.32 -5.85 -4.32
C ASN A 5 -12.23 -5.70 -5.56
N ASP A 6 -11.71 -5.94 -6.76
CA ASP A 6 -12.50 -5.92 -7.99
C ASP A 6 -13.03 -7.30 -8.41
N LYS A 7 -12.70 -8.35 -7.65
CA LYS A 7 -12.99 -9.76 -7.87
C LYS A 7 -12.16 -10.41 -8.99
N VAL A 8 -11.16 -9.72 -9.48
CA VAL A 8 -10.16 -10.25 -10.41
C VAL A 8 -8.85 -10.42 -9.63
N PRO A 9 -8.31 -11.64 -9.54
CA PRO A 9 -7.08 -11.85 -8.80
C PRO A 9 -5.87 -11.30 -9.55
N GLU A 10 -5.00 -10.59 -8.84
CA GLU A 10 -3.68 -10.23 -9.33
C GLU A 10 -2.76 -11.46 -9.34
N LEU A 11 -1.92 -11.51 -10.36
CA LEU A 11 -0.79 -12.42 -10.43
C LEU A 11 0.43 -11.74 -9.83
N ILE A 12 0.92 -12.31 -8.74
CA ILE A 12 2.05 -11.76 -8.00
C ILE A 12 3.22 -12.75 -8.09
N PHE A 13 4.37 -12.26 -8.54
CA PHE A 13 5.65 -12.93 -8.38
C PHE A 13 6.39 -12.34 -7.20
N ALA A 14 6.88 -13.18 -6.32
CA ALA A 14 7.62 -12.72 -5.14
C ALA A 14 8.87 -13.55 -4.92
N PHE A 15 9.83 -12.97 -4.23
CA PHE A 15 11.02 -13.68 -3.79
C PHE A 15 10.66 -14.64 -2.66
N ASN A 16 11.10 -15.86 -2.80
CA ASN A 16 11.05 -16.83 -1.71
C ASN A 16 12.20 -16.52 -0.74
N ASN A 17 11.86 -16.17 0.50
CA ASN A 17 12.84 -15.89 1.55
C ASN A 17 13.54 -17.18 2.06
N ASN A 18 13.42 -18.31 1.35
CA ASN A 18 13.93 -19.64 1.73
C ASN A 18 13.39 -20.17 3.06
N GLU A 19 12.45 -19.49 3.67
CA GLU A 19 11.77 -19.94 4.88
C GLU A 19 10.54 -20.76 4.51
N LYS A 20 10.70 -22.08 4.59
CA LYS A 20 9.59 -23.00 4.49
C LYS A 20 8.92 -23.09 5.86
N ARG A 21 7.73 -22.51 6.00
CA ARG A 21 6.92 -22.62 7.21
C ARG A 21 5.85 -23.71 6.99
N GLY A 22 6.03 -24.87 7.64
CA GLY A 22 5.13 -26.00 7.43
C GLY A 22 5.23 -26.53 6.00
N LYS A 23 4.09 -26.47 5.26
CA LYS A 23 4.01 -26.91 3.85
C LYS A 23 4.07 -25.76 2.84
N GLY A 24 4.05 -24.50 3.31
CA GLY A 24 3.99 -23.30 2.47
C GLY A 24 5.35 -22.65 2.24
N TYR A 25 5.44 -21.89 1.17
CA TYR A 25 6.48 -20.92 0.92
C TYR A 25 5.88 -19.53 1.07
N TYR A 26 6.65 -18.57 1.58
CA TYR A 26 6.21 -17.23 1.84
C TYR A 26 7.22 -16.22 1.31
N GLY A 27 6.73 -15.10 0.83
CA GLY A 27 7.55 -13.99 0.35
C GLY A 27 6.94 -12.65 0.73
N LYS A 28 7.79 -11.70 1.09
CA LYS A 28 7.43 -10.33 1.44
C LYS A 28 7.79 -9.36 0.33
N GLU A 29 8.96 -9.55 -0.27
CA GLU A 29 9.41 -8.78 -1.41
C GLU A 29 8.78 -9.30 -2.69
N LEU A 30 8.05 -8.42 -3.39
CA LEU A 30 7.43 -8.72 -4.68
C LEU A 30 8.40 -8.41 -5.80
N TYR A 31 8.47 -9.31 -6.77
CA TYR A 31 9.25 -9.13 -7.98
C TYR A 31 8.43 -8.42 -9.07
N ALA A 32 7.16 -8.82 -9.24
CA ALA A 32 6.26 -8.17 -10.18
C ALA A 32 4.80 -8.43 -9.82
N VAL A 33 3.94 -7.48 -10.13
CA VAL A 33 2.48 -7.55 -9.98
C VAL A 33 1.82 -7.31 -11.33
N TYR A 34 0.88 -8.18 -11.67
CA TYR A 34 0.05 -8.08 -12.86
C TYR A 34 -1.42 -8.20 -12.49
N THR A 35 -2.27 -7.46 -13.16
CA THR A 35 -3.72 -7.59 -13.09
C THR A 35 -4.31 -7.95 -14.46
N PHE A 36 -5.61 -8.25 -14.50
CA PHE A 36 -6.31 -8.62 -15.73
C PHE A 36 -7.49 -7.67 -15.93
N VAL A 37 -7.41 -6.82 -16.95
CA VAL A 37 -8.38 -5.77 -17.25
C VAL A 37 -8.84 -5.92 -18.69
N GLU A 38 -10.14 -5.91 -18.92
CA GLU A 38 -10.76 -5.95 -20.27
C GLU A 38 -10.23 -7.09 -21.16
N GLY A 39 -9.99 -8.26 -20.58
CA GLY A 39 -9.50 -9.41 -21.33
C GLY A 39 -8.00 -9.45 -21.58
N GLN A 40 -7.24 -8.55 -20.98
CA GLN A 40 -5.78 -8.44 -21.16
C GLN A 40 -5.03 -8.43 -19.82
N VAL A 41 -3.85 -9.05 -19.84
CA VAL A 41 -2.91 -8.94 -18.73
C VAL A 41 -2.25 -7.57 -18.77
N LYS A 42 -2.33 -6.84 -17.65
CA LYS A 42 -1.72 -5.53 -17.48
C LYS A 42 -0.64 -5.60 -16.41
N PHE A 43 0.54 -5.12 -16.74
CA PHE A 43 1.61 -4.93 -15.76
C PHE A 43 1.24 -3.77 -14.82
N VAL A 44 1.46 -3.97 -13.52
CA VAL A 44 1.15 -2.98 -12.47
C VAL A 44 2.43 -2.33 -11.97
N ASP A 45 3.33 -3.12 -11.39
CA ASP A 45 4.58 -2.62 -10.80
C ASP A 45 5.59 -3.75 -10.60
N GLU A 46 6.86 -3.40 -10.37
CA GLU A 46 7.93 -4.36 -10.12
C GLU A 46 8.93 -3.91 -9.05
N GLY A 47 9.45 -4.88 -8.32
CA GLY A 47 10.63 -4.72 -7.47
C GLY A 47 11.90 -5.13 -8.24
N TRP A 48 13.02 -4.48 -7.95
CA TRP A 48 14.32 -4.77 -8.56
C TRP A 48 15.48 -4.51 -7.58
N ALA A 49 16.71 -4.77 -7.98
CA ALA A 49 17.88 -4.79 -7.09
C ALA A 49 18.10 -3.51 -6.22
N ARG A 50 17.52 -2.37 -6.61
CA ARG A 50 17.63 -1.10 -5.87
C ARG A 50 16.29 -0.56 -5.39
N SER A 51 15.19 -1.30 -5.60
CA SER A 51 13.84 -0.89 -5.21
C SER A 51 13.04 -2.11 -4.79
N SER A 52 12.73 -2.20 -3.51
CA SER A 52 11.79 -3.21 -3.01
C SER A 52 10.36 -2.79 -3.28
N LEU A 53 9.54 -3.75 -3.66
CA LEU A 53 8.10 -3.64 -3.74
C LEU A 53 7.48 -4.59 -2.72
N GLU A 54 6.60 -4.12 -1.87
CA GLU A 54 6.01 -4.89 -0.78
C GLU A 54 4.49 -4.66 -0.74
N LEU A 55 3.74 -5.70 -0.35
CA LEU A 55 2.29 -5.59 -0.17
C LEU A 55 1.98 -5.20 1.27
N GLN A 56 1.18 -4.16 1.45
CA GLN A 56 0.68 -3.74 2.76
C GLN A 56 -0.61 -4.50 3.13
N PRO A 57 -0.95 -4.60 4.42
CA PRO A 57 -2.15 -5.31 4.88
C PRO A 57 -3.46 -4.75 4.32
N ASP A 58 -3.47 -3.50 3.89
CA ASP A 58 -4.63 -2.83 3.29
C ASP A 58 -4.71 -3.01 1.76
N GLY A 59 -3.77 -3.76 1.17
CA GLY A 59 -3.66 -4.00 -0.27
C GLY A 59 -2.95 -2.89 -1.05
N THR A 60 -2.39 -1.88 -0.38
CA THR A 60 -1.51 -0.93 -1.06
C THR A 60 -0.15 -1.56 -1.33
N LEU A 61 0.55 -0.99 -2.29
CA LEU A 61 1.91 -1.38 -2.66
C LEU A 61 2.88 -0.35 -2.09
N LEU A 62 3.82 -0.81 -1.28
CA LEU A 62 4.92 -0.01 -0.74
C LEU A 62 6.13 -0.18 -1.64
N THR A 63 6.61 0.90 -2.22
CA THR A 63 7.87 0.96 -2.98
C THR A 63 8.91 1.69 -2.13
N ARG A 64 10.05 1.06 -1.91
CA ARG A 64 11.22 1.66 -1.25
C ARG A 64 12.43 1.43 -2.10
N GLY A 65 13.17 2.46 -2.43
CA GLY A 65 14.35 2.27 -3.28
C GLY A 65 15.18 3.50 -3.49
N ASN A 66 16.14 3.34 -4.37
CA ASN A 66 17.04 4.41 -4.77
C ASN A 66 16.59 5.00 -6.11
N ILE A 67 16.44 6.32 -6.15
CA ILE A 67 16.25 7.04 -7.39
C ILE A 67 17.61 7.21 -8.10
N SER A 68 18.64 7.46 -7.30
CA SER A 68 20.03 7.60 -7.74
C SER A 68 21.00 7.00 -6.73
N ASN A 69 22.29 7.22 -6.89
CA ASN A 69 23.29 6.72 -5.93
C ASN A 69 23.19 7.33 -4.53
N ALA A 70 22.55 8.50 -4.40
CA ALA A 70 22.46 9.26 -3.15
C ALA A 70 21.04 9.67 -2.79
N GLU A 71 20.04 9.28 -3.59
CA GLU A 71 18.67 9.72 -3.44
C GLU A 71 17.74 8.51 -3.31
N TYR A 72 16.83 8.59 -2.36
CA TYR A 72 15.95 7.48 -1.96
C TYR A 72 14.50 7.86 -2.18
N LEU A 73 13.67 6.85 -2.39
CA LEU A 73 12.23 6.93 -2.60
C LEU A 73 11.51 6.06 -1.57
N LEU A 74 10.41 6.59 -1.08
CA LEU A 74 9.43 5.87 -0.30
C LEU A 74 8.05 6.26 -0.83
N ALA A 75 7.33 5.31 -1.43
CA ALA A 75 6.02 5.59 -2.00
C ALA A 75 5.01 4.49 -1.66
N VAL A 76 3.77 4.90 -1.43
CA VAL A 76 2.63 4.01 -1.24
C VAL A 76 1.64 4.25 -2.36
N HIS A 77 1.28 3.16 -3.05
CA HIS A 77 0.38 3.19 -4.19
C HIS A 77 -0.85 2.32 -3.96
N ASP A 78 -1.98 2.79 -4.43
CA ASP A 78 -3.22 2.03 -4.55
C ASP A 78 -3.31 1.44 -5.97
N LEU A 79 -3.76 0.18 -6.10
CA LEU A 79 -4.10 -0.41 -7.39
C LEU A 79 -5.58 -0.15 -7.67
N LEU A 80 -5.85 0.51 -8.78
CA LEU A 80 -7.21 0.80 -9.23
C LEU A 80 -7.79 -0.35 -10.06
N LYS A 81 -9.11 -0.38 -10.20
CA LYS A 81 -9.83 -1.44 -10.95
C LYS A 81 -9.50 -1.47 -12.44
N ASP A 82 -9.07 -0.36 -13.00
CA ASP A 82 -8.59 -0.28 -14.39
C ASP A 82 -7.14 -0.76 -14.56
N GLY A 83 -6.53 -1.22 -13.46
CA GLY A 83 -5.15 -1.69 -13.43
C GLY A 83 -4.11 -0.57 -13.47
N SER A 84 -4.50 0.69 -13.31
CA SER A 84 -3.57 1.79 -13.04
C SER A 84 -3.24 1.85 -11.55
N THR A 85 -2.15 2.54 -11.21
CA THR A 85 -1.79 2.83 -9.84
C THR A 85 -2.02 4.29 -9.52
N ARG A 86 -2.45 4.56 -8.29
CA ARG A 86 -2.57 5.91 -7.74
C ARG A 86 -1.61 6.06 -6.59
N CYS A 87 -0.75 7.07 -6.65
CA CYS A 87 0.13 7.39 -5.53
C CYS A 87 -0.70 7.99 -4.39
N LEU A 88 -0.64 7.37 -3.22
CA LEU A 88 -1.28 7.87 -2.00
C LEU A 88 -0.32 8.72 -1.18
N ARG A 89 0.95 8.31 -1.13
CA ARG A 89 2.02 9.02 -0.42
C ARG A 89 3.33 8.80 -1.15
N MET A 90 4.11 9.87 -1.29
CA MET A 90 5.47 9.78 -1.81
C MET A 90 6.37 10.73 -1.05
N TYR A 91 7.44 10.16 -0.53
CA TYR A 91 8.55 10.91 0.04
C TYR A 91 9.83 10.54 -0.70
N PHE A 92 10.74 11.48 -0.81
CA PHE A 92 12.03 11.22 -1.44
C PHE A 92 13.10 12.11 -0.83
N THR A 93 14.34 11.71 -0.98
CA THR A 93 15.48 12.52 -0.57
C THR A 93 16.16 13.19 -1.74
N LYS A 94 16.80 14.31 -1.48
CA LYS A 94 17.67 15.03 -2.42
C LYS A 94 19.00 15.32 -1.73
N ALA A 95 20.09 15.03 -2.43
CA ALA A 95 21.42 15.36 -1.93
C ALA A 95 21.61 16.88 -1.87
N GLN A 96 22.18 17.36 -0.76
CA GLN A 96 22.56 18.76 -0.62
C GLN A 96 23.88 19.03 -1.36
N GLU A 97 23.92 20.04 -2.20
CA GLU A 97 25.12 20.38 -2.98
C GLU A 97 26.31 20.85 -2.11
N SER A 98 26.05 21.43 -0.94
CA SER A 98 27.08 22.13 -0.16
C SER A 98 27.43 21.49 1.20
N ALA A 99 26.66 20.56 1.72
CA ALA A 99 26.80 20.08 3.11
C ALA A 99 26.90 18.55 3.25
N GLY A 100 26.85 17.79 2.17
CA GLY A 100 26.96 16.31 2.22
C GLY A 100 25.79 15.61 2.94
N GLY A 101 24.67 16.31 3.17
CA GLY A 101 23.46 15.79 3.80
C GLY A 101 22.36 15.46 2.78
N LEU A 102 21.26 14.91 3.29
CA LEU A 102 20.04 14.66 2.54
C LEU A 102 18.93 15.59 3.04
N GLU A 103 18.19 16.16 2.11
CA GLU A 103 16.94 16.85 2.38
C GLU A 103 15.78 15.92 2.01
N VAL A 104 14.74 15.92 2.83
CA VAL A 104 13.54 15.11 2.60
C VAL A 104 12.45 15.97 1.98
N TYR A 105 11.80 15.45 0.98
CA TYR A 105 10.70 16.08 0.26
C TYR A 105 9.48 15.15 0.26
N ARG A 106 8.30 15.77 0.26
CA ARG A 106 7.03 15.12 -0.04
C ARG A 106 6.57 15.55 -1.42
N SER A 107 6.05 14.62 -2.19
CA SER A 107 5.40 14.90 -3.48
C SER A 107 3.90 14.85 -3.34
N SER A 108 3.19 15.83 -3.89
CA SER A 108 1.72 15.84 -3.97
C SER A 108 1.17 15.34 -5.31
N ASP A 109 2.04 15.16 -6.33
CA ASP A 109 1.66 14.66 -7.65
C ASP A 109 2.18 13.24 -7.94
N GLY A 110 2.78 12.58 -6.95
CA GLY A 110 3.35 11.25 -7.10
C GLY A 110 4.60 11.17 -7.96
N ARG A 111 5.29 12.30 -8.16
CA ARG A 111 6.53 12.39 -8.94
C ARG A 111 7.62 13.07 -8.12
N ALA A 112 8.82 12.55 -8.16
CA ALA A 112 9.97 13.17 -7.53
C ALA A 112 10.48 14.38 -8.35
N PHE A 113 11.04 15.37 -7.64
CA PHE A 113 11.71 16.53 -8.23
C PHE A 113 10.84 17.43 -9.14
N THR A 114 9.54 17.51 -8.86
CA THR A 114 8.63 18.42 -9.56
C THR A 114 8.38 19.71 -8.78
N SER A 115 7.67 20.65 -9.37
CA SER A 115 7.22 21.87 -8.68
C SER A 115 6.16 21.60 -7.60
N ALA A 116 5.58 20.40 -7.61
CA ALA A 116 4.65 19.92 -6.58
C ALA A 116 5.37 19.28 -5.36
N SER A 117 6.70 19.31 -5.35
CA SER A 117 7.51 18.77 -4.25
C SER A 117 7.71 19.82 -3.16
N GLU A 118 7.37 19.46 -1.94
CA GLU A 118 7.51 20.29 -0.75
C GLU A 118 8.62 19.75 0.15
N ARG A 119 9.53 20.62 0.59
CA ARG A 119 10.57 20.26 1.55
C ARG A 119 9.97 20.04 2.93
N MET A 120 10.29 18.90 3.52
CA MET A 120 9.84 18.52 4.85
C MET A 120 10.86 18.96 5.93
N GLN A 121 10.33 19.25 7.13
CA GLN A 121 11.17 19.40 8.33
C GLN A 121 11.40 18.01 8.96
N MET A 122 11.99 17.12 8.19
CA MET A 122 12.29 15.74 8.54
C MET A 122 13.75 15.47 8.24
N THR A 123 14.43 14.80 9.14
CA THR A 123 15.81 14.36 8.94
C THR A 123 15.87 13.12 8.05
N ALA A 124 17.04 12.82 7.51
CA ALA A 124 17.25 11.59 6.74
C ALA A 124 17.02 10.33 7.60
N ASP A 125 17.42 10.38 8.88
CA ASP A 125 17.23 9.26 9.81
C ASP A 125 15.75 8.98 10.05
N GLU A 126 14.94 10.01 10.30
CA GLU A 126 13.48 9.89 10.44
C GLU A 126 12.82 9.36 9.16
N PHE A 127 13.32 9.77 7.99
CA PHE A 127 12.85 9.21 6.70
C PHE A 127 13.13 7.70 6.59
N PHE A 128 14.34 7.26 6.94
CA PHE A 128 14.69 5.84 6.89
C PHE A 128 13.95 5.02 7.95
N GLU A 129 13.73 5.59 9.13
CA GLU A 129 12.94 4.97 10.20
C GLU A 129 11.50 4.78 9.76
N MET A 130 10.85 5.81 9.20
CA MET A 130 9.52 5.73 8.61
C MET A 130 9.43 4.63 7.53
N GLY A 131 10.42 4.53 6.65
CA GLY A 131 10.48 3.49 5.63
C GLY A 131 10.60 2.09 6.22
N SER A 132 11.37 1.94 7.29
CA SER A 132 11.54 0.68 8.02
C SER A 132 10.27 0.30 8.77
N GLU A 133 9.62 1.25 9.39
CA GLU A 133 8.34 1.07 10.07
C GLU A 133 7.26 0.60 9.09
N LEU A 134 7.05 1.29 7.98
CA LEU A 134 6.10 0.89 6.96
C LEU A 134 6.40 -0.53 6.44
N SER A 135 7.66 -0.85 6.20
CA SER A 135 8.04 -2.20 5.79
C SER A 135 7.76 -3.25 6.88
N SER A 136 7.84 -2.90 8.16
CA SER A 136 7.54 -3.85 9.24
C SER A 136 6.11 -4.35 9.20
N TYR A 137 5.17 -3.54 8.71
CA TYR A 137 3.76 -3.89 8.54
C TYR A 137 3.46 -4.66 7.25
N SER A 138 4.41 -4.76 6.31
CA SER A 138 4.18 -5.44 5.02
C SER A 138 3.82 -6.91 5.22
N THR A 139 2.85 -7.34 4.42
CA THR A 139 2.29 -8.69 4.48
C THR A 139 3.15 -9.70 3.74
N GLU A 140 3.42 -10.83 4.37
CA GLU A 140 3.96 -11.99 3.67
C GLU A 140 2.84 -12.67 2.85
N VAL A 141 3.11 -12.93 1.57
CA VAL A 141 2.19 -13.66 0.71
C VAL A 141 2.59 -15.13 0.64
N GLU A 142 1.60 -16.02 0.68
CA GLU A 142 1.84 -17.44 0.44
C GLU A 142 2.12 -17.67 -1.04
N LEU A 143 3.21 -18.38 -1.32
CA LEU A 143 3.72 -18.59 -2.66
C LEU A 143 3.46 -20.02 -3.13
N LEU A 144 3.07 -20.16 -4.38
CA LEU A 144 3.08 -21.42 -5.09
C LEU A 144 4.36 -21.52 -5.94
N PRO A 145 5.24 -22.51 -5.71
CA PRO A 145 6.43 -22.66 -6.51
C PRO A 145 6.11 -22.82 -8.00
N LEU A 146 6.81 -22.11 -8.86
CA LEU A 146 6.54 -22.08 -10.30
C LEU A 146 6.58 -23.48 -10.95
N HIS A 147 7.44 -24.37 -10.45
CA HIS A 147 7.51 -25.76 -10.96
C HIS A 147 6.26 -26.57 -10.60
N GLU A 148 5.65 -26.34 -9.44
CA GLU A 148 4.39 -26.98 -9.05
C GLU A 148 3.22 -26.44 -9.88
N TYR A 149 3.24 -25.15 -10.22
CA TYR A 149 2.25 -24.55 -11.11
C TYR A 149 2.25 -25.21 -12.48
N LYS A 150 3.40 -25.43 -13.08
CA LYS A 150 3.54 -26.10 -14.39
C LYS A 150 3.03 -27.56 -14.36
N GLN A 151 3.17 -28.25 -13.23
CA GLN A 151 2.70 -29.63 -13.07
C GLN A 151 1.18 -29.76 -12.95
N ARG A 152 0.51 -28.74 -12.47
CA ARG A 152 -0.96 -28.78 -12.26
C ARG A 152 -1.76 -28.65 -13.55
N GLY A 153 -1.15 -28.19 -14.66
CA GLY A 153 -1.77 -28.07 -15.98
C GLY A 153 -3.04 -27.19 -15.98
N SER A 154 -3.79 -27.20 -17.09
CA SER A 154 -5.04 -26.43 -17.27
C SER A 154 -6.22 -26.87 -16.37
N LYS A 155 -6.00 -27.78 -15.43
CA LYS A 155 -7.00 -28.21 -14.44
C LYS A 155 -7.09 -27.29 -13.23
N PHE A 156 -6.75 -26.03 -13.38
CA PHE A 156 -6.90 -25.02 -12.36
C PHE A 156 -8.38 -24.69 -12.15
N LYS A 157 -9.12 -25.63 -11.59
CA LYS A 157 -10.45 -25.36 -11.06
C LYS A 157 -10.30 -24.85 -9.65
N GLY A 158 -10.31 -23.52 -9.53
CA GLY A 158 -10.51 -22.84 -8.26
C GLY A 158 -9.42 -23.12 -7.23
N LEU A 159 -8.27 -22.46 -7.34
CA LEU A 159 -7.59 -22.10 -6.12
C LEU A 159 -8.58 -21.27 -5.30
N ALA A 160 -8.93 -21.78 -4.11
CA ALA A 160 -9.42 -20.89 -3.10
C ALA A 160 -8.31 -19.84 -2.94
N MET A 161 -8.57 -18.63 -3.42
CA MET A 161 -7.59 -17.55 -3.29
C MET A 161 -7.31 -17.36 -1.80
N PRO A 162 -6.03 -17.31 -1.40
CA PRO A 162 -5.73 -16.95 -0.05
C PRO A 162 -6.40 -15.61 0.24
N TYR A 163 -7.23 -15.59 1.25
CA TYR A 163 -7.97 -14.40 1.62
C TYR A 163 -7.01 -13.48 2.38
N LEU A 164 -6.59 -12.41 1.74
CA LEU A 164 -5.83 -11.36 2.42
C LEU A 164 -6.80 -10.47 3.18
N HIS A 165 -6.69 -10.43 4.51
CA HIS A 165 -7.42 -9.46 5.30
C HIS A 165 -6.77 -8.09 5.09
N ILE A 166 -7.41 -7.27 4.25
CA ILE A 166 -6.98 -5.90 3.99
C ILE A 166 -7.70 -4.99 4.96
N MET A 167 -6.94 -4.28 5.76
CA MET A 167 -7.45 -3.24 6.64
C MET A 167 -6.35 -2.18 6.81
N GLY A 168 -6.65 -0.93 6.50
CA GLY A 168 -5.66 0.12 6.64
C GLY A 168 -6.27 1.51 6.68
N VAL A 169 -5.51 2.40 7.27
CA VAL A 169 -5.80 3.83 7.41
C VAL A 169 -4.68 4.61 6.74
N HIS A 170 -5.02 5.48 5.81
CA HIS A 170 -4.05 6.31 5.10
C HIS A 170 -4.50 7.77 5.10
N GLU A 171 -3.57 8.67 5.25
CA GLU A 171 -3.78 10.09 5.00
C GLU A 171 -3.96 10.35 3.50
N LEU A 172 -5.03 11.03 3.11
CA LEU A 172 -5.22 11.49 1.74
C LEU A 172 -4.29 12.68 1.46
N GLN A 173 -3.37 12.51 0.53
CA GLN A 173 -2.40 13.55 0.20
C GLN A 173 -2.70 14.28 -1.11
N ASP A 174 -3.50 13.66 -1.98
CA ASP A 174 -3.94 14.28 -3.22
C ASP A 174 -5.37 14.82 -3.08
N PRO A 175 -5.56 16.15 -3.02
CA PRO A 175 -6.89 16.75 -2.89
C PRO A 175 -7.75 16.54 -4.15
N GLN A 176 -7.19 16.09 -5.27
CA GLN A 176 -7.89 15.79 -6.52
C GLN A 176 -8.12 14.28 -6.71
N ALA A 177 -7.82 13.46 -5.69
CA ALA A 177 -8.03 12.02 -5.78
C ALA A 177 -9.49 11.69 -6.12
N ASP A 178 -9.69 10.72 -7.01
CA ASP A 178 -11.02 10.17 -7.26
C ASP A 178 -11.48 9.35 -6.05
N LEU A 179 -12.40 9.91 -5.28
CA LEU A 179 -13.01 9.29 -4.12
C LEU A 179 -14.32 8.58 -4.47
N SER A 180 -14.63 8.41 -5.76
CA SER A 180 -15.77 7.61 -6.18
C SER A 180 -15.66 6.19 -5.62
N GLY A 181 -16.67 5.74 -4.88
CA GLY A 181 -16.66 4.47 -4.19
C GLY A 181 -16.19 4.50 -2.72
N TYR A 182 -15.86 5.68 -2.19
CA TYR A 182 -15.71 5.89 -0.76
C TYR A 182 -17.01 6.43 -0.15
N GLU A 183 -17.43 5.89 0.99
CA GLU A 183 -18.49 6.45 1.82
C GLU A 183 -17.92 7.65 2.59
N GLN A 184 -18.42 8.85 2.35
CA GLN A 184 -17.99 10.02 3.10
C GLN A 184 -18.57 9.97 4.51
N VAL A 185 -17.70 10.01 5.51
CA VAL A 185 -18.05 10.02 6.91
C VAL A 185 -17.98 11.44 7.45
N SER A 186 -19.11 11.95 7.94
CA SER A 186 -19.14 13.24 8.63
C SER A 186 -18.63 13.06 10.05
N VAL A 187 -17.48 13.64 10.34
CA VAL A 187 -16.93 13.69 11.70
C VAL A 187 -17.51 14.92 12.42
N PRO A 188 -18.07 14.78 13.62
CA PRO A 188 -18.60 15.91 14.36
C PRO A 188 -17.46 16.81 14.85
N ASP A 189 -17.55 18.11 14.50
CA ASP A 189 -16.65 19.19 14.89
C ASP A 189 -15.32 19.29 14.11
N PRO A 190 -14.77 20.49 13.89
CA PRO A 190 -13.66 20.66 12.96
C PRO A 190 -12.44 19.89 13.44
N PHE A 191 -12.32 18.67 13.00
CA PHE A 191 -11.09 17.93 13.03
C PHE A 191 -10.11 18.71 12.13
N LYS A 192 -9.26 19.50 12.72
CA LYS A 192 -8.13 20.12 12.02
C LYS A 192 -7.06 19.06 11.81
N GLY A 193 -7.41 18.01 11.11
CA GLY A 193 -6.58 16.88 10.82
C GLY A 193 -6.40 16.68 9.32
N ALA A 194 -5.68 15.69 8.96
CA ALA A 194 -5.55 15.23 7.59
C ALA A 194 -6.82 14.51 7.15
N ASP A 195 -7.18 14.64 5.89
CA ASP A 195 -8.18 13.78 5.26
C ASP A 195 -7.70 12.33 5.31
N VAL A 196 -8.54 11.42 5.76
CA VAL A 196 -8.16 10.02 6.03
C VAL A 196 -8.98 9.06 5.20
N LEU A 197 -8.30 8.12 4.57
CA LEU A 197 -8.90 7.00 3.87
C LEU A 197 -8.80 5.74 4.73
N PHE A 198 -9.92 5.05 4.94
CA PHE A 198 -9.96 3.73 5.53
C PHE A 198 -10.55 2.74 4.55
N ARG A 199 -10.00 1.51 4.51
CA ARG A 199 -10.56 0.42 3.73
C ARG A 199 -10.39 -0.94 4.39
N THR A 200 -11.30 -1.86 4.12
CA THR A 200 -11.23 -3.25 4.55
C THR A 200 -11.82 -4.20 3.52
N ASN A 201 -11.24 -5.38 3.37
CA ASN A 201 -11.85 -6.48 2.62
C ASN A 201 -12.53 -7.51 3.52
N ALA A 202 -12.40 -7.35 4.84
CA ALA A 202 -13.08 -8.18 5.82
C ALA A 202 -14.34 -7.48 6.33
N GLU A 203 -15.33 -8.28 6.71
CA GLU A 203 -16.44 -7.77 7.52
C GLU A 203 -15.94 -7.49 8.94
N LEU A 204 -16.24 -6.30 9.45
CA LEU A 204 -15.90 -5.89 10.82
C LEU A 204 -17.17 -5.69 11.62
N GLN A 205 -17.19 -6.18 12.86
CA GLN A 205 -18.25 -5.94 13.84
C GLN A 205 -17.78 -4.92 14.85
N ASP A 206 -18.73 -4.12 15.37
CA ASP A 206 -18.48 -3.09 16.38
C ASP A 206 -17.34 -2.13 15.98
N PHE A 207 -17.31 -1.78 14.69
CA PHE A 207 -16.27 -0.92 14.15
C PHE A 207 -16.34 0.48 14.74
N GLN A 208 -15.21 0.99 15.22
CA GLN A 208 -15.07 2.34 15.74
C GLN A 208 -13.79 2.99 15.20
N LEU A 209 -13.92 4.25 14.81
CA LEU A 209 -12.79 5.16 14.59
C LEU A 209 -12.68 6.09 15.79
N LEU A 210 -11.50 6.11 16.36
CA LEU A 210 -11.21 6.87 17.57
C LEU A 210 -10.18 7.96 17.28
N ASP A 211 -10.44 9.16 17.78
CA ASP A 211 -9.41 10.19 17.94
C ASP A 211 -8.74 9.96 19.30
N LEU A 212 -7.41 9.79 19.28
CA LEU A 212 -6.60 9.57 20.47
C LEU A 212 -5.86 10.87 20.80
N GLN A 213 -6.33 11.59 21.80
CA GLN A 213 -5.69 12.79 22.31
C GLN A 213 -5.09 12.50 23.69
N GLY A 214 -3.82 12.10 23.74
CA GLY A 214 -3.17 11.67 24.97
C GLY A 214 -3.81 10.41 25.55
N ASP A 215 -4.24 10.46 26.79
CA ASP A 215 -4.94 9.35 27.48
C ASP A 215 -6.45 9.32 27.23
N ALA A 216 -6.99 10.30 26.50
CA ALA A 216 -8.41 10.37 26.18
C ALA A 216 -8.67 9.83 24.77
N SER A 217 -9.76 9.08 24.62
CA SER A 217 -10.25 8.65 23.31
C SER A 217 -11.65 9.20 23.05
N ARG A 218 -11.87 9.70 21.85
CA ARG A 218 -13.17 10.17 21.38
C ARG A 218 -13.59 9.36 20.16
N VAL A 219 -14.81 8.81 20.18
CA VAL A 219 -15.35 8.11 19.01
C VAL A 219 -15.73 9.14 17.94
N LEU A 220 -15.09 9.07 16.78
CA LEU A 220 -15.35 9.90 15.61
C LEU A 220 -16.46 9.30 14.75
N TYR A 221 -16.44 7.97 14.61
CA TYR A 221 -17.42 7.23 13.82
C TYR A 221 -17.58 5.82 14.42
N SER A 222 -18.80 5.31 14.40
CA SER A 222 -19.07 3.93 14.79
C SER A 222 -20.11 3.30 13.88
N LYS A 223 -19.98 2.01 13.64
CA LYS A 223 -20.91 1.21 12.86
C LYS A 223 -20.94 -0.20 13.43
N GLU A 224 -22.13 -0.70 13.78
CA GLU A 224 -22.28 -2.04 14.33
C GLU A 224 -21.69 -3.11 13.40
N ARG A 225 -21.84 -2.91 12.10
CA ARG A 225 -21.31 -3.81 11.08
C ARG A 225 -20.81 -3.04 9.87
N LEU A 226 -19.53 -3.17 9.58
CA LEU A 226 -18.91 -2.66 8.35
C LEU A 226 -18.70 -3.82 7.39
N GLN A 227 -19.27 -3.71 6.19
CA GLN A 227 -19.24 -4.79 5.20
C GLN A 227 -17.82 -4.98 4.63
N ALA A 228 -17.54 -6.22 4.19
CA ALA A 228 -16.34 -6.49 3.40
C ALA A 228 -16.32 -5.62 2.14
N GLY A 229 -15.18 -5.04 1.82
CA GLY A 229 -15.00 -4.10 0.71
C GLY A 229 -15.37 -2.65 1.03
N ALA A 230 -15.73 -2.35 2.29
CA ALA A 230 -16.01 -0.98 2.70
C ALA A 230 -14.78 -0.08 2.55
N LYS A 231 -15.05 1.13 2.04
CA LYS A 231 -14.09 2.21 1.90
C LYS A 231 -14.70 3.46 2.50
N LEU A 232 -14.04 4.06 3.47
CA LEU A 232 -14.50 5.27 4.15
C LEU A 232 -13.52 6.41 3.89
N TYR A 233 -14.07 7.61 3.72
CA TYR A 233 -13.33 8.86 3.66
C TYR A 233 -13.82 9.77 4.79
N LEU A 234 -12.89 10.23 5.63
CA LEU A 234 -13.12 11.11 6.77
C LEU A 234 -12.47 12.45 6.55
#